data_a1950e276d9605b9ad804dbd6a4bafd1
#
_entry.id   a1950e276d9605b9ad804dbd6a4bafd1
#
_cell.length_a   1.000
_cell.length_b   1.000
_cell.length_c   1.000
_cell.angle_alpha   90.00
_cell.angle_beta   90.00
_cell.angle_gamma   90.00
#
_symmetry.space_group_name_H-M   'P 1'
#
loop_
_entity.id
_entity.type
_entity.pdbx_description
1 polymer ?
#
loop_
_entity_poly.entity_id
_entity_poly.type
_entity_poly.pdbx_seq_one_letter_code
_entity_poly.pdbx_strand_id
1 'polypeptide(L)'
;VDTTQVLKIQKELAQHTLAKPEMRHKRLYRFVCDAGWLRAGLDNVFANQGSNTPGLDGVTRKMIDARQNGREALVQELRHELLNESFCPQPVKRVYIPKANGKMRPLGIATIRDRVVQATVKMVLEPIYESVFYPFSWGFRPFRSTHHALSAVRRGPSDPRMGFKWIIEGDIASCFDEIGHRLLRRCLKKRVQDERLLDLITSLLRCGVVDDGQLTYPTCGTPQGSIVSPLLANVFLHEFDDWYVRTYRVRPEWSHLAPTGLQYRRKKEIGGTLMMTRYADDWVAVWNGSRDRAEEIKSEIKTFFAEQLQLRLSEEKTLITHIDDGFNFLGYRMQGDKRWKDGQWCLFSRVPEKAIRRFRDAVTKITSHSFTDEVAAFTALSGLIRGWGNYYAYAADSRLMDSLDAYVYQRIWGYCLEKNRHLGVKAVYRKYTLPPSLREVNHFQLGIIVGAQVIRIPRLSGIPRKALRLPYPPHPYLYQGRDYVLPQPGTTDQRWWDQQIWAGQEGKRIGQRRLAIEVIARDAVCQSCGKQLSQVVHHDPPWKECGKHKPNQAIGVCKACHQQLHHVERLNGEPGGSKGARRVRASG
;
A
#
# COMPACT_ATOMS: atom_id res chain seq x y z
N VAL A 1 -27.39 12.57 4.07
CA VAL A 1 -26.51 12.20 2.94
C VAL A 1 -26.44 10.68 2.91
N ASP A 2 -26.61 10.06 1.73
CA ASP A 2 -26.43 8.63 1.53
C ASP A 2 -24.97 8.29 1.18
N THR A 3 -24.62 7.01 1.15
CA THR A 3 -23.26 6.54 0.84
C THR A 3 -22.79 6.98 -0.55
N THR A 4 -23.69 7.04 -1.54
CA THR A 4 -23.38 7.48 -2.91
C THR A 4 -22.97 8.95 -2.92
N GLN A 5 -23.66 9.77 -2.14
CA GLN A 5 -23.36 11.20 -2.00
C GLN A 5 -22.03 11.43 -1.24
N VAL A 6 -21.71 10.59 -0.23
CA VAL A 6 -20.40 10.62 0.44
C VAL A 6 -19.28 10.40 -0.57
N LEU A 7 -19.39 9.35 -1.39
CA LEU A 7 -18.40 9.05 -2.44
C LEU A 7 -18.26 10.19 -3.46
N LYS A 8 -19.39 10.82 -3.85
CA LYS A 8 -19.38 11.96 -4.75
C LYS A 8 -18.59 13.14 -4.17
N ILE A 9 -18.85 13.48 -2.90
CA ILE A 9 -18.15 14.58 -2.22
C ILE A 9 -16.65 14.26 -2.07
N GLN A 10 -16.28 13.01 -1.74
CA GLN A 10 -14.89 12.59 -1.69
C GLN A 10 -14.18 12.76 -3.04
N LYS A 11 -14.87 12.41 -4.14
CA LYS A 11 -14.36 12.63 -5.50
C LYS A 11 -14.16 14.11 -5.80
N GLU A 12 -15.12 14.96 -5.43
CA GLU A 12 -15.02 16.42 -5.62
C GLU A 12 -13.87 17.01 -4.81
N LEU A 13 -13.69 16.62 -3.54
CA LEU A 13 -12.55 17.04 -2.72
C LEU A 13 -11.21 16.66 -3.38
N ALA A 14 -11.09 15.43 -3.89
CA ALA A 14 -9.91 14.98 -4.59
C ALA A 14 -9.65 15.78 -5.88
N GLN A 15 -10.68 16.00 -6.70
CA GLN A 15 -10.58 16.79 -7.94
C GLN A 15 -10.16 18.21 -7.69
N HIS A 16 -10.77 18.88 -6.70
CA HIS A 16 -10.43 20.25 -6.34
C HIS A 16 -8.98 20.37 -5.85
N THR A 17 -8.54 19.41 -5.02
CA THR A 17 -7.16 19.40 -4.52
C THR A 17 -6.15 19.16 -5.65
N LEU A 18 -6.42 18.23 -6.57
CA LEU A 18 -5.56 17.99 -7.74
C LEU A 18 -5.48 19.21 -8.66
N ALA A 19 -6.60 19.89 -8.86
CA ALA A 19 -6.64 21.09 -9.70
C ALA A 19 -5.86 22.26 -9.07
N LYS A 20 -5.89 22.38 -7.74
CA LYS A 20 -5.24 23.43 -6.95
C LYS A 20 -4.53 22.82 -5.73
N PRO A 21 -3.32 22.25 -5.87
CA PRO A 21 -2.63 21.57 -4.77
C PRO A 21 -2.35 22.44 -3.54
N GLU A 22 -2.27 23.77 -3.70
CA GLU A 22 -2.07 24.71 -2.61
C GLU A 22 -3.36 25.15 -1.90
N MET A 23 -4.50 24.66 -2.37
CA MET A 23 -5.80 25.01 -1.79
C MET A 23 -5.92 24.52 -0.35
N ARG A 24 -6.48 25.39 0.51
CA ARG A 24 -6.89 25.07 1.86
C ARG A 24 -8.40 24.87 1.91
N HIS A 25 -8.82 23.71 2.35
CA HIS A 25 -10.23 23.36 2.44
C HIS A 25 -10.87 23.93 3.71
N LYS A 26 -12.04 24.56 3.54
CA LYS A 26 -12.85 25.14 4.63
C LYS A 26 -14.08 24.29 4.90
N ARG A 27 -14.70 24.46 6.08
CA ARG A 27 -15.99 23.85 6.46
C ARG A 27 -16.02 22.34 6.32
N LEU A 28 -14.91 21.66 6.59
CA LEU A 28 -14.82 20.20 6.53
C LEU A 28 -15.50 19.52 7.71
N TYR A 29 -15.55 20.21 8.87
CA TYR A 29 -16.18 19.70 10.10
C TYR A 29 -17.66 19.35 9.89
N ARG A 30 -18.38 20.07 9.02
CA ARG A 30 -19.77 19.77 8.66
C ARG A 30 -19.97 18.35 8.14
N PHE A 31 -18.98 17.77 7.47
CA PHE A 31 -19.06 16.39 7.00
C PHE A 31 -18.90 15.39 8.14
N VAL A 32 -18.10 15.73 9.15
CA VAL A 32 -17.95 14.88 10.34
C VAL A 32 -19.23 14.86 11.17
N CYS A 33 -20.00 15.96 11.18
CA CYS A 33 -21.29 16.06 11.87
C CYS A 33 -22.46 15.47 11.05
N ASP A 34 -22.26 15.06 9.80
CA ASP A 34 -23.35 14.56 8.96
C ASP A 34 -23.66 13.09 9.26
N ALA A 35 -24.96 12.77 9.45
CA ALA A 35 -25.38 11.41 9.78
C ALA A 35 -24.98 10.36 8.71
N GLY A 36 -24.98 10.71 7.43
CA GLY A 36 -24.59 9.80 6.36
C GLY A 36 -23.10 9.48 6.38
N TRP A 37 -22.25 10.46 6.70
CA TRP A 37 -20.83 10.24 6.88
C TRP A 37 -20.53 9.40 8.12
N LEU A 38 -21.25 9.64 9.22
CA LEU A 38 -21.12 8.84 10.44
C LEU A 38 -21.58 7.39 10.22
N ARG A 39 -22.69 7.17 9.47
CA ARG A 39 -23.10 5.80 9.07
C ARG A 39 -22.02 5.11 8.24
N ALA A 40 -21.47 5.78 7.23
CA ALA A 40 -20.40 5.23 6.42
C ALA A 40 -19.14 4.93 7.27
N GLY A 41 -18.83 5.79 8.25
CA GLY A 41 -17.77 5.54 9.25
C GLY A 41 -18.05 4.32 10.11
N LEU A 42 -19.29 4.15 10.57
CA LEU A 42 -19.75 3.00 11.36
C LEU A 42 -19.64 1.70 10.54
N ASP A 43 -20.08 1.71 9.28
CA ASP A 43 -19.99 0.55 8.38
C ASP A 43 -18.52 0.16 8.14
N ASN A 44 -17.63 1.12 7.95
CA ASN A 44 -16.19 0.89 7.87
C ASN A 44 -15.64 0.21 9.13
N VAL A 45 -16.04 0.67 10.32
CA VAL A 45 -15.61 0.07 11.60
C VAL A 45 -16.16 -1.34 11.72
N PHE A 46 -17.42 -1.58 11.37
CA PHE A 46 -18.09 -2.85 11.51
C PHE A 46 -17.68 -3.90 10.47
N ALA A 47 -17.16 -3.50 9.31
CA ALA A 47 -16.58 -4.40 8.33
C ALA A 47 -15.32 -5.11 8.87
N ASN A 48 -14.64 -4.56 9.88
CA ASN A 48 -13.43 -5.11 10.43
C ASN A 48 -13.69 -6.06 11.62
N GLN A 49 -12.94 -7.15 11.71
CA GLN A 49 -13.02 -8.11 12.83
C GLN A 49 -12.76 -7.44 14.19
N GLY A 50 -11.92 -6.40 14.23
CA GLY A 50 -11.64 -5.60 15.42
C GLY A 50 -12.85 -4.94 16.06
N SER A 51 -14.00 -4.85 15.36
CA SER A 51 -15.27 -4.35 15.91
C SER A 51 -15.85 -5.21 17.05
N ASN A 52 -15.39 -6.45 17.21
CA ASN A 52 -15.74 -7.33 18.31
C ASN A 52 -14.79 -7.18 19.52
N THR A 53 -13.74 -6.37 19.42
CA THR A 53 -12.83 -6.07 20.53
C THR A 53 -13.27 -4.76 21.19
N PRO A 54 -13.69 -4.78 22.46
CA PRO A 54 -14.19 -3.60 23.16
C PRO A 54 -13.05 -2.65 23.53
N GLY A 55 -13.40 -1.35 23.64
CA GLY A 55 -12.58 -0.33 24.31
C GLY A 55 -12.69 -0.44 25.83
N LEU A 56 -12.48 0.68 26.54
CA LEU A 56 -12.65 0.77 27.99
C LEU A 56 -14.11 0.64 28.43
N ASP A 57 -15.05 1.05 27.56
CA ASP A 57 -16.49 1.00 27.78
C ASP A 57 -17.09 -0.42 27.72
N GLY A 58 -16.29 -1.42 27.34
CA GLY A 58 -16.74 -2.79 27.18
C GLY A 58 -17.68 -3.03 25.99
N VAL A 59 -18.03 -2.00 25.20
CA VAL A 59 -19.03 -2.07 24.14
C VAL A 59 -18.44 -2.74 22.88
N THR A 60 -19.18 -3.71 22.34
CA THR A 60 -18.82 -4.43 21.10
C THR A 60 -19.87 -4.24 20.01
N ARG A 61 -19.51 -4.52 18.76
CA ARG A 61 -20.46 -4.55 17.64
C ARG A 61 -21.70 -5.41 17.95
N LYS A 62 -21.50 -6.61 18.49
CA LYS A 62 -22.61 -7.53 18.83
C LYS A 62 -23.63 -6.87 19.78
N MET A 63 -23.14 -6.12 20.78
CA MET A 63 -24.01 -5.43 21.74
C MET A 63 -24.79 -4.28 21.09
N ILE A 64 -24.18 -3.57 20.13
CA ILE A 64 -24.87 -2.51 19.38
C ILE A 64 -25.92 -3.13 18.45
N ASP A 65 -25.56 -4.19 17.70
CA ASP A 65 -26.47 -4.89 16.79
C ASP A 65 -27.66 -5.57 17.52
N ALA A 66 -27.50 -5.92 18.79
CA ALA A 66 -28.58 -6.51 19.62
C ALA A 66 -29.61 -5.49 20.12
N ARG A 67 -29.29 -4.19 20.08
CA ARG A 67 -30.24 -3.13 20.47
C ARG A 67 -31.17 -2.76 19.32
N GLN A 68 -32.44 -2.54 19.59
CA GLN A 68 -33.35 -2.03 18.58
C GLN A 68 -32.83 -0.69 18.03
N ASN A 69 -32.65 -0.59 16.73
CA ASN A 69 -32.06 0.57 16.07
C ASN A 69 -30.67 1.01 16.62
N GLY A 70 -29.90 0.10 17.24
CA GLY A 70 -28.68 0.44 17.97
C GLY A 70 -27.63 1.16 17.13
N ARG A 71 -27.51 0.86 15.84
CA ARG A 71 -26.62 1.57 14.92
C ARG A 71 -27.05 3.01 14.69
N GLU A 72 -28.34 3.21 14.41
CA GLU A 72 -28.87 4.54 14.17
C GLU A 72 -28.86 5.41 15.44
N ALA A 73 -29.18 4.82 16.60
CA ALA A 73 -29.06 5.49 17.87
C ALA A 73 -27.66 6.01 18.13
N LEU A 74 -26.63 5.18 17.89
CA LEU A 74 -25.23 5.59 18.02
C LEU A 74 -24.86 6.73 17.05
N VAL A 75 -25.34 6.67 15.80
CA VAL A 75 -25.09 7.72 14.82
C VAL A 75 -25.72 9.04 15.25
N GLN A 76 -26.94 9.03 15.74
CA GLN A 76 -27.64 10.25 16.20
C GLN A 76 -27.02 10.81 17.48
N GLU A 77 -26.59 9.97 18.42
CA GLU A 77 -25.86 10.38 19.62
C GLU A 77 -24.56 11.11 19.24
N LEU A 78 -23.71 10.48 18.40
CA LEU A 78 -22.45 11.09 17.94
C LEU A 78 -22.68 12.39 17.17
N ARG A 79 -23.71 12.41 16.30
CA ARG A 79 -24.10 13.62 15.58
C ARG A 79 -24.48 14.76 16.51
N HIS A 80 -25.29 14.47 17.51
CA HIS A 80 -25.71 15.47 18.49
C HIS A 80 -24.51 16.04 19.27
N GLU A 81 -23.62 15.17 19.75
CA GLU A 81 -22.44 15.61 20.50
C GLU A 81 -21.49 16.44 19.62
N LEU A 82 -21.26 16.03 18.37
CA LEU A 82 -20.38 16.76 17.44
C LEU A 82 -20.97 18.14 17.06
N LEU A 83 -22.30 18.24 16.85
CA LEU A 83 -22.94 19.50 16.53
C LEU A 83 -22.87 20.49 17.70
N ASN A 84 -23.00 19.98 18.93
CA ASN A 84 -22.97 20.79 20.17
C ASN A 84 -21.52 20.98 20.70
N GLU A 85 -20.52 20.49 19.99
CA GLU A 85 -19.10 20.55 20.40
C GLU A 85 -18.82 19.88 21.76
N SER A 86 -19.71 18.97 22.19
CA SER A 86 -19.61 18.24 23.45
C SER A 86 -18.96 16.87 23.33
N PHE A 87 -18.59 16.45 22.09
CA PHE A 87 -17.89 15.18 21.88
C PHE A 87 -16.54 15.17 22.57
N CYS A 88 -16.37 14.25 23.52
CA CYS A 88 -15.11 14.02 24.21
C CYS A 88 -14.62 12.58 23.96
N PRO A 89 -13.46 12.39 23.29
CA PRO A 89 -12.89 11.07 23.09
C PRO A 89 -12.54 10.41 24.44
N GLN A 90 -12.85 9.12 24.55
CA GLN A 90 -12.49 8.35 25.74
C GLN A 90 -11.02 7.86 25.66
N PRO A 91 -10.36 7.64 26.81
CA PRO A 91 -9.02 7.07 26.82
C PRO A 91 -8.98 5.70 26.13
N VAL A 92 -7.87 5.40 25.47
CA VAL A 92 -7.67 4.10 24.83
C VAL A 92 -7.18 3.05 25.83
N LYS A 93 -7.65 1.82 25.68
CA LYS A 93 -7.15 0.68 26.46
C LYS A 93 -5.84 0.19 25.87
N ARG A 94 -4.77 0.17 26.67
CA ARG A 94 -3.46 -0.36 26.28
C ARG A 94 -3.49 -1.88 26.24
N VAL A 95 -2.96 -2.46 25.17
CA VAL A 95 -2.67 -3.89 25.06
C VAL A 95 -1.32 -4.09 24.38
N TYR A 96 -0.63 -5.15 24.71
CA TYR A 96 0.70 -5.44 24.19
C TYR A 96 0.68 -6.64 23.27
N ILE A 97 1.22 -6.47 22.03
CA ILE A 97 1.36 -7.53 21.04
C ILE A 97 2.85 -7.83 20.85
N PRO A 98 3.28 -9.11 20.89
CA PRO A 98 4.69 -9.46 20.73
C PRO A 98 5.16 -9.14 19.30
N LYS A 99 6.27 -8.39 19.20
CA LYS A 99 7.00 -8.19 17.96
C LYS A 99 7.84 -9.42 17.62
N ALA A 100 8.19 -9.52 16.35
CA ALA A 100 9.04 -10.62 15.85
C ALA A 100 10.47 -10.67 16.44
N ASN A 101 10.90 -9.65 17.15
CA ASN A 101 12.19 -9.58 17.86
C ASN A 101 12.06 -9.79 19.38
N GLY A 102 10.90 -10.29 19.86
CA GLY A 102 10.61 -10.50 21.28
C GLY A 102 10.17 -9.25 22.06
N LYS A 103 10.36 -8.04 21.52
CA LYS A 103 9.86 -6.82 22.15
C LYS A 103 8.33 -6.72 21.99
N MET A 104 7.68 -6.06 22.92
CA MET A 104 6.23 -5.83 22.86
C MET A 104 5.90 -4.58 22.04
N ARG A 105 4.79 -4.62 21.29
CA ARG A 105 4.22 -3.46 20.60
C ARG A 105 3.02 -2.98 21.39
N PRO A 106 3.02 -1.76 21.93
CA PRO A 106 1.86 -1.21 22.58
C PRO A 106 0.80 -0.83 21.54
N LEU A 107 -0.43 -1.30 21.72
CA LEU A 107 -1.60 -0.87 20.94
C LEU A 107 -2.61 -0.19 21.84
N GLY A 108 -3.24 0.86 21.34
CA GLY A 108 -4.37 1.52 22.00
C GLY A 108 -5.69 1.09 21.35
N ILE A 109 -6.58 0.49 22.12
CA ILE A 109 -7.92 0.10 21.66
C ILE A 109 -8.91 1.20 22.08
N ALA A 110 -9.36 1.99 21.10
CA ALA A 110 -10.38 3.01 21.29
C ALA A 110 -11.78 2.37 21.42
N THR A 111 -12.74 3.09 21.99
CA THR A 111 -14.16 2.70 22.00
C THR A 111 -14.74 2.66 20.59
N ILE A 112 -15.85 1.96 20.37
CA ILE A 112 -16.48 1.92 19.05
C ILE A 112 -16.92 3.32 18.60
N ARG A 113 -17.48 4.13 19.51
CA ARG A 113 -17.90 5.49 19.21
C ARG A 113 -16.74 6.35 18.70
N ASP A 114 -15.58 6.28 19.36
CA ASP A 114 -14.39 7.03 18.96
C ASP A 114 -13.83 6.53 17.63
N ARG A 115 -13.85 5.20 17.40
CA ARG A 115 -13.45 4.62 16.10
C ARG A 115 -14.33 5.12 14.96
N VAL A 116 -15.64 5.29 15.17
CA VAL A 116 -16.56 5.83 14.15
C VAL A 116 -16.19 7.27 13.82
N VAL A 117 -15.94 8.12 14.82
CA VAL A 117 -15.51 9.50 14.59
C VAL A 117 -14.14 9.53 13.88
N GLN A 118 -13.18 8.71 14.32
CA GLN A 118 -11.86 8.59 13.65
C GLN A 118 -11.99 8.14 12.19
N ALA A 119 -12.86 7.17 11.90
CA ALA A 119 -13.11 6.70 10.54
C ALA A 119 -13.72 7.81 9.68
N THR A 120 -14.68 8.56 10.23
CA THR A 120 -15.32 9.69 9.55
C THR A 120 -14.32 10.80 9.27
N VAL A 121 -13.49 11.19 10.24
CA VAL A 121 -12.39 12.16 10.05
C VAL A 121 -11.43 11.70 8.96
N LYS A 122 -11.04 10.42 8.99
CA LYS A 122 -10.19 9.82 7.95
C LYS A 122 -10.85 9.94 6.57
N MET A 123 -12.13 9.60 6.44
CA MET A 123 -12.87 9.65 5.18
C MET A 123 -12.95 11.07 4.59
N VAL A 124 -12.96 12.10 5.43
CA VAL A 124 -12.95 13.52 5.02
C VAL A 124 -11.55 13.93 4.54
N LEU A 125 -10.52 13.55 5.26
CA LEU A 125 -9.13 13.99 4.99
C LEU A 125 -8.45 13.21 3.86
N GLU A 126 -8.69 11.90 3.77
CA GLU A 126 -7.96 11.01 2.87
C GLU A 126 -8.03 11.43 1.39
N PRO A 127 -9.19 11.83 0.80
CA PRO A 127 -9.23 12.28 -0.59
C PRO A 127 -8.39 13.53 -0.85
N ILE A 128 -8.26 14.42 0.14
CA ILE A 128 -7.44 15.63 0.06
C ILE A 128 -5.96 15.25 0.02
N TYR A 129 -5.51 14.41 0.97
CA TYR A 129 -4.09 14.07 1.08
C TYR A 129 -3.62 13.06 0.04
N GLU A 130 -4.48 12.11 -0.39
CA GLU A 130 -4.15 11.22 -1.51
C GLU A 130 -3.87 11.98 -2.80
N SER A 131 -4.46 13.16 -2.97
CA SER A 131 -4.25 14.03 -4.13
C SER A 131 -2.94 14.79 -4.12
N VAL A 132 -2.25 14.87 -2.97
CA VAL A 132 -0.96 15.59 -2.83
C VAL A 132 0.21 14.68 -2.49
N PHE A 133 -0.04 13.50 -1.92
CA PHE A 133 1.03 12.56 -1.59
C PHE A 133 1.81 12.11 -2.82
N TYR A 134 3.13 12.10 -2.70
CA TYR A 134 4.00 11.68 -3.77
C TYR A 134 3.85 10.20 -4.14
N PRO A 135 4.12 9.84 -5.41
CA PRO A 135 3.97 8.46 -5.89
C PRO A 135 4.87 7.46 -5.18
N PHE A 136 6.03 7.88 -4.67
CA PHE A 136 7.00 7.03 -3.98
C PHE A 136 6.68 6.77 -2.49
N SER A 137 5.59 7.36 -1.96
CA SER A 137 5.03 7.05 -0.65
C SER A 137 3.94 5.98 -0.78
N TRP A 138 4.09 4.84 -0.08
CA TRP A 138 3.28 3.63 -0.32
C TRP A 138 2.46 3.15 0.88
N GLY A 139 3.01 3.24 2.10
CA GLY A 139 2.39 2.67 3.29
C GLY A 139 1.06 3.32 3.67
N PHE A 140 0.10 2.51 4.14
CA PHE A 140 -1.22 2.94 4.64
C PHE A 140 -2.10 3.71 3.64
N ARG A 141 -1.81 3.61 2.37
CA ARG A 141 -2.54 4.29 1.30
C ARG A 141 -3.44 3.31 0.53
N PRO A 142 -4.65 3.74 0.10
CA PRO A 142 -5.54 2.89 -0.68
C PRO A 142 -4.87 2.38 -1.96
N PHE A 143 -5.23 1.15 -2.38
CA PHE A 143 -4.73 0.47 -3.58
C PHE A 143 -3.21 0.22 -3.61
N ARG A 144 -2.48 0.56 -2.56
CA ARG A 144 -1.03 0.39 -2.47
C ARG A 144 -0.66 -0.78 -1.57
N SER A 145 0.42 -1.46 -1.89
CA SER A 145 0.90 -2.62 -1.14
C SER A 145 2.42 -2.59 -0.98
N THR A 146 2.93 -3.46 -0.11
CA THR A 146 4.38 -3.69 0.05
C THR A 146 5.04 -4.09 -1.28
N HIS A 147 4.35 -4.90 -2.10
CA HIS A 147 4.88 -5.33 -3.39
C HIS A 147 5.00 -4.18 -4.41
N HIS A 148 4.13 -3.19 -4.36
CA HIS A 148 4.29 -1.97 -5.16
C HIS A 148 5.55 -1.20 -4.75
N ALA A 149 5.80 -1.03 -3.44
CA ALA A 149 7.00 -0.37 -2.94
C ALA A 149 8.28 -1.12 -3.35
N LEU A 150 8.30 -2.45 -3.20
CA LEU A 150 9.39 -3.31 -3.66
C LEU A 150 9.62 -3.20 -5.18
N SER A 151 8.54 -3.16 -5.96
CA SER A 151 8.59 -2.94 -7.41
C SER A 151 9.19 -1.57 -7.74
N ALA A 152 8.85 -0.52 -6.98
CA ALA A 152 9.40 0.82 -7.16
C ALA A 152 10.90 0.87 -6.88
N VAL A 153 11.37 0.27 -5.78
CA VAL A 153 12.82 0.16 -5.48
C VAL A 153 13.58 -0.52 -6.60
N ARG A 154 13.02 -1.60 -7.17
CA ARG A 154 13.68 -2.38 -8.23
C ARG A 154 13.84 -1.62 -9.54
N ARG A 155 12.95 -0.68 -9.84
CA ARG A 155 12.89 -0.01 -11.16
C ARG A 155 14.16 0.72 -11.54
N GLY A 156 14.66 1.59 -10.66
CA GLY A 156 15.87 2.38 -10.92
C GLY A 156 17.08 1.50 -11.18
N PRO A 157 17.45 0.62 -10.25
CA PRO A 157 18.58 -0.27 -10.39
C PRO A 157 18.48 -1.28 -11.55
N SER A 158 17.27 -1.63 -11.99
CA SER A 158 17.09 -2.57 -13.12
C SER A 158 17.47 -1.99 -14.48
N ASP A 159 17.74 -0.70 -14.60
CA ASP A 159 18.37 -0.10 -15.79
C ASP A 159 19.86 0.09 -15.52
N PRO A 160 20.75 -0.75 -16.12
CA PRO A 160 22.20 -0.68 -15.88
C PRO A 160 22.81 0.68 -16.25
N ARG A 161 22.18 1.42 -17.19
CA ARG A 161 22.66 2.75 -17.63
C ARG A 161 22.53 3.79 -16.52
N MET A 162 21.65 3.57 -15.55
CA MET A 162 21.47 4.47 -14.42
C MET A 162 22.59 4.36 -13.38
N GLY A 163 23.33 3.27 -13.33
CA GLY A 163 24.53 3.09 -12.50
C GLY A 163 24.30 3.16 -11.00
N PHE A 164 23.12 2.78 -10.51
CA PHE A 164 22.82 2.76 -9.06
C PHE A 164 23.67 1.70 -8.34
N LYS A 165 24.37 2.09 -7.29
CA LYS A 165 25.30 1.24 -6.53
C LYS A 165 25.05 1.26 -5.02
N TRP A 166 24.59 2.38 -4.48
CA TRP A 166 24.46 2.58 -3.04
C TRP A 166 23.00 2.61 -2.62
N ILE A 167 22.75 1.98 -1.50
CA ILE A 167 21.45 1.97 -0.82
C ILE A 167 21.62 2.70 0.49
N ILE A 168 20.81 3.72 0.73
CA ILE A 168 20.67 4.40 2.01
C ILE A 168 19.37 3.87 2.62
N GLU A 169 19.51 3.03 3.66
CA GLU A 169 18.38 2.50 4.43
C GLU A 169 18.10 3.43 5.60
N GLY A 170 16.85 3.65 5.96
CA GLY A 170 16.50 4.44 7.11
C GLY A 170 15.24 3.92 7.82
N ASP A 171 15.33 3.94 9.15
CA ASP A 171 14.24 3.58 10.07
C ASP A 171 14.09 4.72 11.08
N ILE A 172 12.87 5.21 11.26
CA ILE A 172 12.58 6.29 12.20
C ILE A 172 12.30 5.66 13.57
N ALA A 173 13.11 6.02 14.57
CA ALA A 173 12.92 5.50 15.92
C ALA A 173 11.55 5.93 16.46
N SER A 174 10.74 4.97 16.89
CA SER A 174 9.42 5.21 17.53
C SER A 174 8.53 6.24 16.82
N CYS A 175 8.53 6.27 15.50
CA CYS A 175 7.90 7.33 14.69
C CYS A 175 6.49 7.70 15.18
N PHE A 176 5.60 6.72 15.35
CA PHE A 176 4.22 6.98 15.79
C PHE A 176 4.12 7.55 17.20
N ASP A 177 5.06 7.22 18.06
CA ASP A 177 5.04 7.62 19.47
C ASP A 177 5.72 9.00 19.70
N GLU A 178 6.52 9.47 18.72
CA GLU A 178 7.28 10.72 18.83
C GLU A 178 6.71 11.88 17.95
N ILE A 179 5.64 11.66 17.17
CA ILE A 179 5.03 12.74 16.36
C ILE A 179 4.51 13.86 17.25
N GLY A 180 5.11 15.05 17.20
CA GLY A 180 4.68 16.22 17.95
C GLY A 180 3.33 16.75 17.48
N HIS A 181 2.33 16.82 18.37
CA HIS A 181 0.97 17.27 18.04
C HIS A 181 0.92 18.68 17.44
N ARG A 182 1.77 19.60 17.95
CA ARG A 182 1.87 20.98 17.44
C ARG A 182 2.40 21.00 16.00
N LEU A 183 3.41 20.20 15.70
CA LEU A 183 3.98 20.10 14.35
C LEU A 183 3.00 19.44 13.38
N LEU A 184 2.35 18.35 13.81
CA LEU A 184 1.32 17.68 13.01
C LEU A 184 0.15 18.64 12.67
N ARG A 185 -0.31 19.42 13.65
CA ARG A 185 -1.34 20.44 13.41
C ARG A 185 -0.88 21.47 12.36
N ARG A 186 0.39 21.90 12.40
CA ARG A 186 0.97 22.78 11.38
C ARG A 186 0.96 22.15 9.99
N CYS A 187 1.29 20.86 9.89
CA CYS A 187 1.23 20.12 8.62
C CYS A 187 -0.21 20.04 8.09
N LEU A 188 -1.17 19.74 8.98
CA LEU A 188 -2.59 19.71 8.63
C LEU A 188 -3.10 21.07 8.12
N LYS A 189 -2.69 22.18 8.75
CA LYS A 189 -3.07 23.56 8.37
C LYS A 189 -2.62 23.95 6.96
N LYS A 190 -1.70 23.24 6.35
CA LYS A 190 -1.32 23.47 4.95
C LYS A 190 -2.47 23.17 3.97
N ARG A 191 -3.41 22.30 4.33
CA ARG A 191 -4.53 21.86 3.47
C ARG A 191 -5.90 22.05 4.14
N VAL A 192 -5.95 22.16 5.46
CA VAL A 192 -7.18 22.28 6.25
C VAL A 192 -7.23 23.66 6.89
N GLN A 193 -8.27 24.44 6.54
CA GLN A 193 -8.59 25.73 7.14
C GLN A 193 -9.93 25.64 7.88
N ASP A 194 -10.00 24.69 8.83
CA ASP A 194 -11.18 24.44 9.65
C ASP A 194 -10.70 24.11 11.07
N GLU A 195 -10.74 25.12 11.94
CA GLU A 195 -10.20 25.00 13.31
C GLU A 195 -10.97 23.96 14.12
N ARG A 196 -12.31 23.83 13.94
CA ARG A 196 -13.12 22.82 14.64
C ARG A 196 -12.65 21.40 14.32
N LEU A 197 -12.37 21.11 13.03
CA LEU A 197 -11.83 19.82 12.63
C LEU A 197 -10.44 19.58 13.21
N LEU A 198 -9.58 20.60 13.22
CA LEU A 198 -8.23 20.52 13.79
C LEU A 198 -8.27 20.32 15.32
N ASP A 199 -9.23 20.91 16.01
CA ASP A 199 -9.42 20.74 17.45
C ASP A 199 -9.93 19.33 17.76
N LEU A 200 -10.88 18.82 16.98
CA LEU A 200 -11.34 17.43 17.09
C LEU A 200 -10.19 16.44 16.88
N ILE A 201 -9.35 16.64 15.85
CA ILE A 201 -8.18 15.79 15.63
C ILE A 201 -7.22 15.86 16.83
N THR A 202 -7.00 17.05 17.37
CA THR A 202 -6.15 17.25 18.54
C THR A 202 -6.71 16.54 19.78
N SER A 203 -8.03 16.59 20.02
CA SER A 203 -8.66 15.89 21.12
C SER A 203 -8.55 14.37 20.99
N LEU A 204 -8.74 13.82 19.77
CA LEU A 204 -8.54 12.40 19.47
C LEU A 204 -7.10 11.92 19.74
N LEU A 205 -6.10 12.78 19.53
CA LEU A 205 -4.68 12.46 19.79
C LEU A 205 -4.35 12.52 21.30
N ARG A 206 -5.07 13.34 22.08
CA ARG A 206 -4.84 13.57 23.50
C ARG A 206 -5.81 12.81 24.41
N CYS A 207 -6.60 11.89 23.86
CA CYS A 207 -7.68 11.19 24.57
C CYS A 207 -7.25 10.38 25.81
N GLY A 208 -5.96 10.31 26.11
CA GLY A 208 -5.45 9.51 27.23
C GLY A 208 -5.26 8.03 26.88
N VAL A 209 -4.48 7.37 27.72
CA VAL A 209 -4.15 5.93 27.59
C VAL A 209 -4.28 5.31 28.98
N VAL A 210 -5.05 4.25 29.10
CA VAL A 210 -5.12 3.44 30.32
C VAL A 210 -4.26 2.19 30.14
N ASP A 211 -3.23 2.07 30.97
CA ASP A 211 -2.29 0.96 31.03
C ASP A 211 -2.24 0.41 32.45
N ASP A 212 -2.61 -0.85 32.64
CA ASP A 212 -2.74 -1.50 33.96
C ASP A 212 -3.50 -0.65 35.00
N GLY A 213 -4.59 -0.01 34.57
CA GLY A 213 -5.44 0.84 35.43
C GLY A 213 -4.93 2.26 35.64
N GLN A 214 -3.72 2.60 35.17
CA GLN A 214 -3.18 3.95 35.24
C GLN A 214 -3.53 4.76 34.00
N LEU A 215 -4.14 5.94 34.19
CA LEU A 215 -4.47 6.87 33.13
C LEU A 215 -3.32 7.85 32.93
N THR A 216 -2.83 7.93 31.68
CA THR A 216 -1.81 8.90 31.25
C THR A 216 -2.29 9.67 30.03
N TYR A 217 -1.87 10.94 29.93
CA TYR A 217 -2.21 11.79 28.79
C TYR A 217 -0.95 12.04 27.95
N PRO A 218 -0.91 11.56 26.68
CA PRO A 218 0.24 11.73 25.83
C PRO A 218 0.38 13.19 25.38
N THR A 219 1.60 13.74 25.47
CA THR A 219 1.94 15.07 24.94
C THR A 219 2.41 15.04 23.50
N CYS A 220 2.77 13.86 23.01
CA CYS A 220 3.17 13.58 21.63
C CYS A 220 2.68 12.18 21.22
N GLY A 221 2.86 11.88 19.97
CA GLY A 221 2.53 10.58 19.38
C GLY A 221 1.10 10.50 18.84
N THR A 222 0.91 9.50 18.01
CA THR A 222 -0.40 9.11 17.49
C THR A 222 -0.69 7.69 18.01
N PRO A 223 -1.81 7.44 18.70
CA PRO A 223 -2.07 6.14 19.31
C PRO A 223 -1.96 5.01 18.29
N GLN A 224 -1.05 4.06 18.52
CA GLN A 224 -0.96 2.86 17.68
C GLN A 224 -2.24 2.04 17.83
N GLY A 225 -2.98 1.85 16.74
CA GLY A 225 -4.31 1.20 16.73
C GLY A 225 -5.46 2.15 16.44
N SER A 226 -5.25 3.46 16.46
CA SER A 226 -6.23 4.45 16.00
C SER A 226 -6.41 4.37 14.47
N ILE A 227 -7.65 4.49 13.99
CA ILE A 227 -8.00 4.38 12.56
C ILE A 227 -7.43 5.56 11.74
N VAL A 228 -7.34 6.75 12.34
CA VAL A 228 -6.84 7.94 11.66
C VAL A 228 -5.32 8.09 11.73
N SER A 229 -4.66 7.49 12.73
CA SER A 229 -3.21 7.65 12.97
C SER A 229 -2.32 7.31 11.76
N PRO A 230 -2.58 6.27 10.95
CA PRO A 230 -1.77 5.99 9.76
C PRO A 230 -1.81 7.11 8.71
N LEU A 231 -2.97 7.74 8.50
CA LEU A 231 -3.10 8.89 7.61
C LEU A 231 -2.35 10.10 8.17
N LEU A 232 -2.51 10.39 9.47
CA LEU A 232 -1.85 11.52 10.14
C LEU A 232 -0.31 11.37 10.11
N ALA A 233 0.20 10.16 10.32
CA ALA A 233 1.63 9.87 10.18
C ALA A 233 2.12 10.13 8.73
N ASN A 234 1.36 9.74 7.71
CA ASN A 234 1.70 10.05 6.33
C ASN A 234 1.64 11.56 6.04
N VAL A 235 0.68 12.30 6.60
CA VAL A 235 0.61 13.77 6.50
C VAL A 235 1.85 14.41 7.10
N PHE A 236 2.30 13.91 8.26
CA PHE A 236 3.48 14.41 8.94
C PHE A 236 4.76 14.10 8.14
N LEU A 237 4.93 12.86 7.68
CA LEU A 237 6.09 12.43 6.91
C LEU A 237 6.10 12.97 5.47
N HIS A 238 4.99 13.54 4.98
CA HIS A 238 4.96 14.22 3.71
C HIS A 238 5.88 15.45 3.67
N GLU A 239 6.21 16.05 4.82
CA GLU A 239 7.22 17.09 4.94
C GLU A 239 8.61 16.59 4.50
N PHE A 240 8.96 15.35 4.88
CA PHE A 240 10.19 14.70 4.42
C PHE A 240 10.13 14.41 2.91
N ASP A 241 8.99 13.95 2.42
CA ASP A 241 8.79 13.72 0.99
C ASP A 241 8.98 15.03 0.19
N ASP A 242 8.38 16.13 0.66
CA ASP A 242 8.51 17.47 0.08
C ASP A 242 9.97 17.97 0.09
N TRP A 243 10.64 17.85 1.24
CA TRP A 243 12.05 18.23 1.36
C TRP A 243 12.93 17.43 0.39
N TYR A 244 12.74 16.10 0.33
CA TYR A 244 13.47 15.24 -0.60
C TYR A 244 13.28 15.68 -2.06
N VAL A 245 12.05 15.97 -2.46
CA VAL A 245 11.77 16.40 -3.84
C VAL A 245 12.45 17.72 -4.15
N ARG A 246 12.32 18.70 -3.28
CA ARG A 246 12.92 20.05 -3.47
C ARG A 246 14.43 20.03 -3.44
N THR A 247 15.04 19.16 -2.63
CA THR A 247 16.50 19.10 -2.48
C THR A 247 17.16 18.26 -3.57
N TYR A 248 16.60 17.07 -3.88
CA TYR A 248 17.29 16.08 -4.71
C TYR A 248 16.62 15.79 -6.05
N ARG A 249 15.34 16.16 -6.23
CA ARG A 249 14.62 15.80 -7.45
C ARG A 249 14.40 16.98 -8.37
N VAL A 250 13.69 18.00 -7.92
CA VAL A 250 13.35 19.19 -8.72
C VAL A 250 13.44 20.41 -7.81
N ARG A 251 14.57 21.08 -7.86
CA ARG A 251 14.69 22.39 -7.21
C ARG A 251 13.82 23.43 -7.93
N PRO A 252 13.26 24.42 -7.22
CA PRO A 252 12.38 25.41 -7.83
C PRO A 252 12.99 26.07 -9.06
N GLU A 253 14.27 26.40 -9.03
CA GLU A 253 15.05 27.00 -10.10
C GLU A 253 15.24 26.10 -11.33
N TRP A 254 15.03 24.80 -11.19
CA TRP A 254 15.14 23.83 -12.29
C TRP A 254 13.79 23.44 -12.92
N SER A 255 12.69 24.01 -12.43
CA SER A 255 11.33 23.64 -12.86
C SER A 255 11.06 23.83 -14.35
N HIS A 256 11.82 24.69 -15.00
CA HIS A 256 11.74 24.99 -16.43
C HIS A 256 12.54 24.02 -17.32
N LEU A 257 13.39 23.17 -16.73
CA LEU A 257 14.29 22.30 -17.49
C LEU A 257 13.59 21.05 -18.02
N ALA A 258 14.02 20.59 -19.20
CA ALA A 258 13.64 19.30 -19.75
C ALA A 258 14.31 18.15 -18.95
N PRO A 259 13.82 16.89 -19.05
CA PRO A 259 14.36 15.74 -18.30
C PRO A 259 15.87 15.55 -18.42
N THR A 260 16.43 15.76 -19.62
CA THR A 260 17.88 15.68 -19.86
C THR A 260 18.65 16.78 -19.15
N GLY A 261 18.11 18.01 -19.14
CA GLY A 261 18.67 19.13 -18.41
C GLY A 261 18.66 18.90 -16.90
N LEU A 262 17.58 18.34 -16.37
CA LEU A 262 17.48 17.97 -14.96
C LEU A 262 18.47 16.89 -14.57
N GLN A 263 18.66 15.86 -15.41
CA GLN A 263 19.65 14.82 -15.17
C GLN A 263 21.08 15.41 -15.15
N TYR A 264 21.37 16.33 -16.07
CA TYR A 264 22.65 17.06 -16.09
C TYR A 264 22.87 17.87 -14.82
N ARG A 265 21.84 18.67 -14.40
CA ARG A 265 21.93 19.47 -13.17
C ARG A 265 22.11 18.63 -11.93
N ARG A 266 21.38 17.52 -11.78
CA ARG A 266 21.57 16.59 -10.65
C ARG A 266 22.98 16.04 -10.61
N LYS A 267 23.53 15.62 -11.75
CA LYS A 267 24.91 15.14 -11.83
C LYS A 267 25.91 16.23 -11.43
N LYS A 268 25.72 17.46 -11.90
CA LYS A 268 26.64 18.58 -11.65
C LYS A 268 26.55 19.13 -10.23
N GLU A 269 25.34 19.30 -9.69
CA GLU A 269 25.11 20.04 -8.44
C GLU A 269 24.83 19.13 -7.23
N ILE A 270 24.36 17.90 -7.44
CA ILE A 270 24.09 16.94 -6.36
C ILE A 270 25.13 15.81 -6.36
N GLY A 271 25.79 15.56 -7.50
CA GLY A 271 26.74 14.46 -7.69
C GLY A 271 26.11 13.19 -8.25
N GLY A 272 24.80 13.16 -8.47
CA GLY A 272 24.09 11.99 -8.99
C GLY A 272 22.57 12.08 -8.87
N THR A 273 21.91 10.94 -8.99
CA THR A 273 20.46 10.79 -8.86
C THR A 273 20.13 9.96 -7.62
N LEU A 274 19.34 10.50 -6.72
CA LEU A 274 18.76 9.82 -5.59
C LEU A 274 17.30 9.44 -5.89
N MET A 275 16.93 8.17 -5.68
CA MET A 275 15.55 7.70 -5.84
C MET A 275 15.07 7.09 -4.52
N MET A 276 14.07 7.72 -3.91
CA MET A 276 13.50 7.31 -2.64
C MET A 276 12.23 6.46 -2.85
N THR A 277 12.03 5.52 -1.95
CA THR A 277 10.81 4.74 -1.79
C THR A 277 10.51 4.67 -0.29
N ARG A 278 9.33 5.14 0.12
CA ARG A 278 8.89 5.16 1.52
C ARG A 278 7.65 4.29 1.72
N TYR A 279 7.64 3.48 2.75
CA TYR A 279 6.49 2.71 3.19
C TYR A 279 6.23 3.00 4.68
N ALA A 280 5.34 3.96 4.96
CA ALA A 280 5.15 4.52 6.29
C ALA A 280 6.44 5.15 6.84
N ASP A 281 6.96 4.63 7.94
CA ASP A 281 8.21 5.00 8.58
C ASP A 281 9.45 4.30 8.00
N ASP A 282 9.29 3.16 7.32
CA ASP A 282 10.36 2.48 6.58
C ASP A 282 10.64 3.19 5.24
N TRP A 283 11.89 3.51 4.96
CA TRP A 283 12.28 4.07 3.66
C TRP A 283 13.65 3.58 3.19
N VAL A 284 13.79 3.54 1.89
CA VAL A 284 15.09 3.29 1.23
C VAL A 284 15.28 4.30 0.11
N ALA A 285 16.53 4.73 -0.07
CA ALA A 285 16.92 5.54 -1.20
C ALA A 285 18.05 4.86 -1.96
N VAL A 286 17.93 4.76 -3.29
CA VAL A 286 18.98 4.22 -4.16
C VAL A 286 19.74 5.38 -4.78
N TRP A 287 21.08 5.29 -4.79
CA TRP A 287 21.98 6.35 -5.18
C TRP A 287 23.02 5.89 -6.22
N ASN A 288 23.28 6.72 -7.24
CA ASN A 288 24.20 6.41 -8.32
C ASN A 288 25.49 7.24 -8.34
N GLY A 289 25.71 8.07 -7.32
CA GLY A 289 26.96 8.82 -7.15
C GLY A 289 28.02 8.08 -6.31
N SER A 290 28.98 8.84 -5.72
CA SER A 290 30.01 8.31 -4.84
C SER A 290 29.45 7.85 -3.48
N ARG A 291 30.23 7.03 -2.76
CA ARG A 291 29.92 6.61 -1.39
C ARG A 291 29.97 7.78 -0.42
N ASP A 292 31.01 8.62 -0.55
CA ASP A 292 31.18 9.77 0.34
C ASP A 292 29.98 10.71 0.26
N ARG A 293 29.49 10.97 -0.95
CA ARG A 293 28.26 11.76 -1.13
C ARG A 293 27.02 11.05 -0.55
N ALA A 294 26.95 9.73 -0.55
CA ALA A 294 25.88 8.99 0.13
C ALA A 294 25.91 9.19 1.65
N GLU A 295 27.09 9.24 2.27
CA GLU A 295 27.26 9.54 3.71
C GLU A 295 26.83 10.98 4.03
N GLU A 296 27.17 11.93 3.19
CA GLU A 296 26.70 13.31 3.33
C GLU A 296 25.16 13.40 3.22
N ILE A 297 24.58 12.74 2.23
CA ILE A 297 23.11 12.68 2.05
C ILE A 297 22.44 12.07 3.29
N LYS A 298 22.99 10.98 3.84
CA LYS A 298 22.52 10.37 5.08
C LYS A 298 22.55 11.36 6.24
N SER A 299 23.63 12.15 6.35
CA SER A 299 23.76 13.18 7.36
C SER A 299 22.76 14.32 7.17
N GLU A 300 22.56 14.79 5.93
CA GLU A 300 21.55 15.80 5.59
C GLU A 300 20.12 15.34 5.97
N ILE A 301 19.79 14.07 5.68
CA ILE A 301 18.49 13.46 6.06
C ILE A 301 18.36 13.43 7.58
N LYS A 302 19.41 13.00 8.31
CA LYS A 302 19.41 12.96 9.77
C LYS A 302 19.17 14.34 10.38
N THR A 303 19.85 15.36 9.88
CA THR A 303 19.66 16.76 10.28
C THR A 303 18.23 17.23 10.02
N PHE A 304 17.68 16.94 8.84
CA PHE A 304 16.30 17.28 8.51
C PHE A 304 15.29 16.67 9.51
N PHE A 305 15.43 15.38 9.82
CA PHE A 305 14.54 14.72 10.78
C PHE A 305 14.64 15.35 12.17
N ALA A 306 15.86 15.62 12.62
CA ALA A 306 16.09 16.20 13.95
C ALA A 306 15.56 17.64 14.07
N GLU A 307 15.86 18.51 13.11
CA GLU A 307 15.56 19.93 13.19
C GLU A 307 14.12 20.27 12.75
N GLN A 308 13.64 19.64 11.68
CA GLN A 308 12.34 20.00 11.08
C GLN A 308 11.18 19.17 11.61
N LEU A 309 11.41 17.89 11.90
CA LEU A 309 10.37 16.97 12.36
C LEU A 309 10.48 16.62 13.84
N GLN A 310 11.59 16.96 14.49
CA GLN A 310 11.88 16.57 15.88
C GLN A 310 11.79 15.04 16.08
N LEU A 311 12.19 14.29 15.06
CA LEU A 311 12.29 12.83 15.07
C LEU A 311 13.75 12.39 14.98
N ARG A 312 14.01 11.16 15.44
CA ARG A 312 15.35 10.57 15.41
C ARG A 312 15.38 9.37 14.47
N LEU A 313 16.42 9.27 13.65
CA LEU A 313 16.71 8.05 12.91
C LEU A 313 17.36 7.01 13.83
N SER A 314 17.03 5.73 13.62
CA SER A 314 17.70 4.62 14.31
C SER A 314 19.11 4.46 13.75
N GLU A 315 20.15 4.75 14.57
CA GLU A 315 21.56 4.62 14.15
C GLU A 315 21.89 3.19 13.69
N GLU A 316 21.39 2.18 14.41
CA GLU A 316 21.64 0.77 14.12
C GLU A 316 21.03 0.30 12.78
N LYS A 317 19.99 0.98 12.30
CA LYS A 317 19.23 0.59 11.10
C LYS A 317 19.39 1.56 9.95
N THR A 318 20.02 2.71 10.15
CA THR A 318 20.31 3.68 9.10
C THR A 318 21.69 3.40 8.52
N LEU A 319 21.70 2.57 7.46
CA LEU A 319 22.93 2.02 6.89
C LEU A 319 23.13 2.50 5.44
N ILE A 320 24.39 2.48 5.00
CA ILE A 320 24.74 2.60 3.59
C ILE A 320 25.34 1.27 3.13
N THR A 321 24.66 0.61 2.22
CA THR A 321 24.99 -0.74 1.76
C THR A 321 25.24 -0.71 0.24
N HIS A 322 26.25 -1.44 -0.24
CA HIS A 322 26.38 -1.66 -1.68
C HIS A 322 25.27 -2.60 -2.18
N ILE A 323 24.71 -2.31 -3.34
CA ILE A 323 23.55 -3.03 -3.86
C ILE A 323 23.81 -4.52 -4.09
N ASP A 324 25.06 -4.90 -4.37
CA ASP A 324 25.47 -6.30 -4.57
C ASP A 324 25.60 -7.04 -3.23
N ASP A 325 25.87 -6.34 -2.11
CA ASP A 325 25.86 -6.93 -0.77
C ASP A 325 24.42 -7.27 -0.32
N GLY A 326 23.46 -6.55 -0.89
CA GLY A 326 22.03 -6.72 -0.64
C GLY A 326 21.56 -6.09 0.68
N PHE A 327 20.30 -5.72 0.71
CA PHE A 327 19.63 -5.05 1.83
C PHE A 327 18.24 -5.65 2.08
N ASN A 328 17.69 -5.40 3.26
CA ASN A 328 16.37 -5.89 3.62
C ASN A 328 15.35 -4.75 3.58
N PHE A 329 14.26 -4.95 2.82
CA PHE A 329 13.17 -3.99 2.77
C PHE A 329 11.82 -4.71 2.71
N LEU A 330 10.90 -4.33 3.58
CA LEU A 330 9.54 -4.88 3.67
C LEU A 330 9.52 -6.42 3.61
N GLY A 331 10.35 -7.06 4.42
CA GLY A 331 10.38 -8.52 4.53
C GLY A 331 11.00 -9.27 3.36
N TYR A 332 11.58 -8.60 2.40
CA TYR A 332 12.38 -9.18 1.32
C TYR A 332 13.85 -8.80 1.46
N ARG A 333 14.75 -9.67 1.01
CA ARG A 333 16.14 -9.33 0.75
C ARG A 333 16.29 -8.95 -0.71
N MET A 334 16.68 -7.71 -0.96
CA MET A 334 16.96 -7.19 -2.28
C MET A 334 18.47 -7.25 -2.53
N GLN A 335 18.91 -7.87 -3.63
CA GLN A 335 20.34 -8.06 -3.91
C GLN A 335 20.62 -7.97 -5.40
N GLY A 336 21.67 -7.22 -5.76
CA GLY A 336 22.20 -7.17 -7.11
C GLY A 336 22.94 -8.45 -7.46
N ASP A 337 22.64 -9.04 -8.63
CA ASP A 337 23.30 -10.24 -9.10
C ASP A 337 23.14 -10.37 -10.62
N LYS A 338 23.97 -11.20 -11.26
CA LYS A 338 23.85 -11.51 -12.68
C LYS A 338 22.74 -12.54 -12.91
N ARG A 339 21.87 -12.27 -13.85
CA ARG A 339 20.84 -13.22 -14.27
C ARG A 339 21.48 -14.39 -15.02
N TRP A 340 21.21 -15.60 -14.57
CA TRP A 340 21.82 -16.81 -15.12
C TRP A 340 21.57 -16.99 -16.64
N LYS A 341 20.39 -16.56 -17.12
CA LYS A 341 19.98 -16.77 -18.51
C LYS A 341 20.82 -16.00 -19.54
N ASP A 342 21.24 -14.79 -19.24
CA ASP A 342 21.87 -13.87 -20.21
C ASP A 342 22.99 -13.01 -19.59
N GLY A 343 23.41 -13.31 -18.38
CA GLY A 343 24.48 -12.58 -17.69
C GLY A 343 24.17 -11.12 -17.35
N GLN A 344 22.95 -10.63 -17.65
CA GLN A 344 22.59 -9.26 -17.33
C GLN A 344 22.45 -9.05 -15.82
N TRP A 345 22.99 -7.95 -15.33
CA TRP A 345 22.83 -7.56 -13.95
C TRP A 345 21.38 -7.18 -13.65
N CYS A 346 20.84 -7.68 -12.55
CA CYS A 346 19.48 -7.40 -12.10
C CYS A 346 19.42 -7.30 -10.57
N LEU A 347 18.51 -6.50 -10.06
CA LEU A 347 18.17 -6.51 -8.64
C LEU A 347 17.13 -7.61 -8.37
N PHE A 348 17.53 -8.66 -7.66
CA PHE A 348 16.67 -9.77 -7.29
C PHE A 348 15.97 -9.52 -5.94
N SER A 349 14.76 -10.01 -5.82
CA SER A 349 14.03 -10.13 -4.56
C SER A 349 14.11 -11.57 -4.08
N ARG A 350 14.64 -11.79 -2.89
CA ARG A 350 14.84 -13.11 -2.27
C ARG A 350 14.09 -13.19 -0.94
N VAL A 351 13.85 -14.39 -0.47
CA VAL A 351 13.29 -14.61 0.87
C VAL A 351 14.41 -14.50 1.91
N PRO A 352 14.30 -13.61 2.92
CA PRO A 352 15.31 -13.52 3.96
C PRO A 352 15.36 -14.78 4.83
N GLU A 353 16.54 -15.18 5.28
CA GLU A 353 16.76 -16.36 6.13
C GLU A 353 15.89 -16.34 7.40
N LYS A 354 15.73 -15.16 8.00
CA LYS A 354 14.85 -14.98 9.16
C LYS A 354 13.38 -15.34 8.88
N ALA A 355 12.89 -15.08 7.66
CA ALA A 355 11.54 -15.45 7.25
C ALA A 355 11.40 -16.96 7.03
N ILE A 356 12.43 -17.59 6.49
CA ILE A 356 12.50 -19.05 6.30
C ILE A 356 12.43 -19.75 7.66
N ARG A 357 13.26 -19.33 8.62
CA ARG A 357 13.25 -19.88 9.99
C ARG A 357 11.89 -19.75 10.64
N ARG A 358 11.29 -18.55 10.62
CA ARG A 358 9.95 -18.32 11.20
C ARG A 358 8.87 -19.18 10.55
N PHE A 359 8.94 -19.39 9.25
CA PHE A 359 8.01 -20.30 8.58
C PHE A 359 8.18 -21.72 9.09
N ARG A 360 9.42 -22.23 9.17
CA ARG A 360 9.72 -23.57 9.73
C ARG A 360 9.26 -23.70 11.19
N ASP A 361 9.51 -22.70 12.01
CA ASP A 361 9.09 -22.67 13.42
C ASP A 361 7.56 -22.72 13.54
N ALA A 362 6.85 -21.95 12.71
CA ALA A 362 5.39 -21.97 12.68
C ALA A 362 4.82 -23.32 12.24
N VAL A 363 5.39 -23.93 11.19
CA VAL A 363 5.04 -25.29 10.76
C VAL A 363 5.29 -26.30 11.89
N THR A 364 6.46 -26.23 12.53
CA THR A 364 6.81 -27.10 13.66
C THR A 364 5.81 -26.95 14.81
N LYS A 365 5.46 -25.72 15.18
CA LYS A 365 4.48 -25.43 16.23
C LYS A 365 3.11 -26.01 15.93
N ILE A 366 2.61 -25.88 14.70
CA ILE A 366 1.31 -26.43 14.27
C ILE A 366 1.33 -27.96 14.28
N THR A 367 2.46 -28.56 13.88
CA THR A 367 2.61 -30.03 13.82
C THR A 367 3.20 -30.66 15.07
N SER A 368 3.28 -29.92 16.18
CA SER A 368 3.67 -30.44 17.49
C SER A 368 2.46 -30.94 18.26
N HIS A 369 2.74 -31.64 19.37
CA HIS A 369 1.70 -32.25 20.24
C HIS A 369 0.68 -31.27 20.83
N SER A 370 0.96 -29.94 20.80
CA SER A 370 0.05 -28.91 21.31
C SER A 370 -1.22 -28.75 20.47
N PHE A 371 -1.23 -29.19 19.21
CA PHE A 371 -2.44 -29.23 18.37
C PHE A 371 -3.12 -30.59 18.48
N THR A 372 -4.16 -30.69 19.31
CA THR A 372 -4.94 -31.93 19.51
C THR A 372 -5.98 -32.14 18.41
N ASP A 373 -6.51 -31.09 17.81
CA ASP A 373 -7.53 -31.15 16.75
C ASP A 373 -6.89 -31.16 15.35
N GLU A 374 -7.16 -32.24 14.59
CA GLU A 374 -6.67 -32.41 13.22
C GLU A 374 -7.22 -31.33 12.26
N VAL A 375 -8.50 -30.95 12.43
CA VAL A 375 -9.16 -29.95 11.59
C VAL A 375 -8.50 -28.58 11.79
N ALA A 376 -8.27 -28.21 13.04
CA ALA A 376 -7.59 -26.96 13.38
C ALA A 376 -6.14 -26.95 12.85
N ALA A 377 -5.40 -28.06 12.98
CA ALA A 377 -4.02 -28.16 12.48
C ALA A 377 -3.94 -28.01 10.96
N PHE A 378 -4.78 -28.74 10.21
CA PHE A 378 -4.81 -28.66 8.74
C PHE A 378 -5.27 -27.28 8.26
N THR A 379 -6.26 -26.67 8.92
CA THR A 379 -6.74 -25.32 8.60
C THR A 379 -5.65 -24.27 8.83
N ALA A 380 -4.99 -24.32 10.00
CA ALA A 380 -3.91 -23.40 10.34
C ALA A 380 -2.72 -23.53 9.38
N LEU A 381 -2.31 -24.78 9.06
CA LEU A 381 -1.21 -25.03 8.15
C LEU A 381 -1.53 -24.60 6.72
N SER A 382 -2.74 -24.89 6.23
CA SER A 382 -3.20 -24.43 4.91
C SER A 382 -3.19 -22.90 4.82
N GLY A 383 -3.69 -22.22 5.84
CA GLY A 383 -3.67 -20.75 5.94
C GLY A 383 -2.26 -20.16 5.95
N LEU A 384 -1.36 -20.76 6.75
CA LEU A 384 0.06 -20.37 6.84
C LEU A 384 0.74 -20.48 5.46
N ILE A 385 0.62 -21.64 4.79
CA ILE A 385 1.28 -21.90 3.52
C ILE A 385 0.75 -20.94 2.44
N ARG A 386 -0.57 -20.76 2.33
CA ARG A 386 -1.18 -19.84 1.36
C ARG A 386 -0.77 -18.39 1.63
N GLY A 387 -0.82 -17.93 2.88
CA GLY A 387 -0.46 -16.56 3.25
C GLY A 387 1.01 -16.27 2.96
N TRP A 388 1.91 -17.13 3.45
CA TRP A 388 3.34 -16.99 3.28
C TRP A 388 3.76 -17.12 1.80
N GLY A 389 3.23 -18.13 1.10
CA GLY A 389 3.54 -18.38 -0.30
C GLY A 389 3.04 -17.26 -1.23
N ASN A 390 1.83 -16.73 -1.00
CA ASN A 390 1.32 -15.58 -1.77
C ASN A 390 2.15 -14.31 -1.52
N TYR A 391 2.62 -14.10 -0.28
CA TYR A 391 3.49 -12.96 0.02
C TYR A 391 4.83 -13.09 -0.73
N TYR A 392 5.47 -14.26 -0.70
CA TYR A 392 6.76 -14.51 -1.36
C TYR A 392 6.66 -14.99 -2.81
N ALA A 393 5.48 -14.92 -3.42
CA ALA A 393 5.30 -15.27 -4.84
C ALA A 393 6.18 -14.46 -5.81
N TYR A 394 6.64 -13.29 -5.37
CA TYR A 394 7.54 -12.39 -6.13
C TYR A 394 9.04 -12.63 -5.87
N ALA A 395 9.40 -13.59 -5.02
CA ALA A 395 10.80 -13.93 -4.77
C ALA A 395 11.36 -14.82 -5.87
N ALA A 396 12.66 -14.66 -6.18
CA ALA A 396 13.33 -15.40 -7.24
C ALA A 396 13.89 -16.78 -6.81
N ASP A 397 13.24 -17.43 -5.82
CA ASP A 397 13.76 -18.61 -5.13
C ASP A 397 12.89 -19.86 -5.35
N SER A 398 12.90 -20.44 -6.57
CA SER A 398 12.10 -21.64 -6.86
C SER A 398 12.57 -22.88 -6.06
N ARG A 399 13.88 -23.12 -6.02
CA ARG A 399 14.45 -24.26 -5.27
C ARG A 399 14.15 -24.23 -3.78
N LEU A 400 14.09 -23.04 -3.19
CA LEU A 400 13.70 -22.84 -1.81
C LEU A 400 12.26 -23.34 -1.55
N MET A 401 11.33 -23.06 -2.46
CA MET A 401 9.94 -23.47 -2.29
C MET A 401 9.79 -24.99 -2.31
N ASP A 402 10.50 -25.67 -3.20
CA ASP A 402 10.51 -27.14 -3.24
C ASP A 402 11.09 -27.73 -1.94
N SER A 403 12.17 -27.13 -1.43
CA SER A 403 12.76 -27.53 -0.13
C SER A 403 11.80 -27.33 1.04
N LEU A 404 11.07 -26.23 1.05
CA LEU A 404 10.07 -25.96 2.10
C LEU A 404 8.85 -26.86 1.98
N ASP A 405 8.43 -27.22 0.76
CA ASP A 405 7.36 -28.20 0.54
C ASP A 405 7.75 -29.57 1.07
N ALA A 406 8.99 -30.01 0.84
CA ALA A 406 9.50 -31.27 1.41
C ALA A 406 9.49 -31.22 2.96
N TYR A 407 9.94 -30.10 3.54
CA TYR A 407 9.90 -29.90 4.99
C TYR A 407 8.47 -29.94 5.55
N VAL A 408 7.53 -29.23 4.94
CA VAL A 408 6.11 -29.23 5.34
C VAL A 408 5.55 -30.65 5.27
N TYR A 409 5.83 -31.37 4.17
CA TYR A 409 5.37 -32.73 3.99
C TYR A 409 5.88 -33.65 5.10
N GLN A 410 7.17 -33.62 5.41
CA GLN A 410 7.75 -34.45 6.49
C GLN A 410 7.10 -34.15 7.83
N ARG A 411 6.90 -32.89 8.16
CA ARG A 411 6.29 -32.48 9.44
C ARG A 411 4.83 -32.90 9.57
N ILE A 412 4.00 -32.62 8.55
CA ILE A 412 2.58 -33.02 8.60
C ILE A 412 2.38 -34.53 8.54
N TRP A 413 3.22 -35.22 7.77
CA TRP A 413 3.17 -36.68 7.70
C TRP A 413 3.51 -37.32 9.05
N GLY A 414 4.58 -36.87 9.71
CA GLY A 414 4.93 -37.28 11.07
C GLY A 414 3.78 -37.04 12.07
N TYR A 415 3.14 -35.87 12.01
CA TYR A 415 1.97 -35.53 12.81
C TYR A 415 0.80 -36.53 12.56
N CYS A 416 0.48 -36.84 11.30
CA CYS A 416 -0.58 -37.79 10.96
C CYS A 416 -0.30 -39.20 11.47
N LEU A 417 0.93 -39.68 11.37
CA LEU A 417 1.33 -40.99 11.90
C LEU A 417 1.22 -41.05 13.41
N GLU A 418 1.68 -39.99 14.08
CA GLU A 418 1.66 -39.92 15.53
C GLU A 418 0.24 -39.87 16.11
N LYS A 419 -0.65 -39.10 15.47
CA LYS A 419 -2.07 -39.06 15.86
C LYS A 419 -2.81 -40.39 15.65
N ASN A 420 -2.33 -41.22 14.76
CA ASN A 420 -2.98 -42.48 14.39
C ASN A 420 -2.06 -43.69 14.63
N ARG A 421 -1.33 -43.72 15.76
CA ARG A 421 -0.38 -44.79 16.11
C ARG A 421 -1.00 -46.18 16.12
N HIS A 422 -2.32 -46.25 16.32
CA HIS A 422 -3.10 -47.49 16.32
C HIS A 422 -3.41 -48.00 14.90
N LEU A 423 -3.18 -47.18 13.86
CA LEU A 423 -3.41 -47.55 12.47
C LEU A 423 -2.10 -47.89 11.76
N GLY A 424 -2.15 -48.82 10.84
CA GLY A 424 -1.01 -49.08 9.96
C GLY A 424 -0.78 -47.95 8.99
N VAL A 425 0.48 -47.76 8.55
CA VAL A 425 0.89 -46.67 7.65
C VAL A 425 0.02 -46.53 6.39
N LYS A 426 -0.41 -47.68 5.80
CA LYS A 426 -1.29 -47.67 4.62
C LYS A 426 -2.69 -47.10 4.92
N ALA A 427 -3.20 -47.34 6.14
CA ALA A 427 -4.50 -46.79 6.55
C ALA A 427 -4.41 -45.28 6.78
N VAL A 428 -3.33 -44.80 7.44
CA VAL A 428 -3.04 -43.38 7.61
C VAL A 428 -2.90 -42.70 6.25
N TYR A 429 -2.18 -43.33 5.30
CA TYR A 429 -2.04 -42.83 3.95
C TYR A 429 -3.40 -42.63 3.25
N ARG A 430 -4.29 -43.65 3.33
CA ARG A 430 -5.64 -43.53 2.74
C ARG A 430 -6.49 -42.47 3.42
N LYS A 431 -6.35 -42.29 4.75
CA LYS A 431 -7.11 -41.29 5.52
C LYS A 431 -6.78 -39.86 5.10
N TYR A 432 -5.49 -39.53 4.86
CA TYR A 432 -5.04 -38.15 4.63
C TYR A 432 -4.68 -37.85 3.19
N THR A 433 -4.68 -38.81 2.28
CA THR A 433 -4.47 -38.56 0.86
C THR A 433 -5.80 -38.26 0.17
N LEU A 434 -5.93 -37.11 -0.40
CA LEU A 434 -7.12 -36.72 -1.14
C LEU A 434 -7.28 -37.56 -2.41
N PRO A 435 -8.51 -38.00 -2.76
CA PRO A 435 -8.79 -38.62 -4.06
C PRO A 435 -8.52 -37.65 -5.20
N PRO A 436 -8.17 -38.11 -6.42
CA PRO A 436 -7.82 -37.25 -7.54
C PRO A 436 -8.83 -36.15 -7.86
N SER A 437 -10.12 -36.44 -7.73
CA SER A 437 -11.22 -35.48 -7.98
C SER A 437 -11.26 -34.29 -7.02
N LEU A 438 -10.61 -34.41 -5.85
CA LEU A 438 -10.60 -33.35 -4.83
C LEU A 438 -9.26 -32.63 -4.72
N ARG A 439 -8.28 -32.94 -5.55
CA ARG A 439 -6.97 -32.30 -5.55
C ARG A 439 -6.98 -31.01 -6.35
N GLU A 440 -6.19 -30.03 -5.91
CA GLU A 440 -5.90 -28.80 -6.66
C GLU A 440 -4.73 -28.99 -7.65
N VAL A 441 -4.02 -30.13 -7.56
CA VAL A 441 -2.83 -30.43 -8.36
C VAL A 441 -2.92 -31.86 -8.89
N ASN A 442 -2.30 -32.12 -10.04
CA ASN A 442 -2.33 -33.45 -10.70
C ASN A 442 -1.52 -34.53 -9.93
N HIS A 443 -0.87 -34.17 -8.84
CA HIS A 443 -0.04 -35.05 -8.05
C HIS A 443 -0.66 -35.34 -6.68
N PHE A 444 0.03 -36.17 -5.90
CA PHE A 444 -0.31 -36.46 -4.49
C PHE A 444 -0.52 -35.18 -3.67
N GLN A 445 -1.62 -35.10 -2.95
CA GLN A 445 -1.94 -33.97 -2.06
C GLN A 445 -2.55 -34.48 -0.74
N LEU A 446 -1.99 -34.01 0.39
CA LEU A 446 -2.55 -34.24 1.70
C LEU A 446 -3.73 -33.30 1.97
N GLY A 447 -4.72 -33.79 2.68
CA GLY A 447 -5.89 -33.05 3.11
C GLY A 447 -6.81 -33.88 3.97
N ILE A 448 -7.84 -33.25 4.50
CA ILE A 448 -8.92 -33.89 5.25
C ILE A 448 -10.29 -33.47 4.72
N ILE A 449 -11.26 -34.34 4.84
CA ILE A 449 -12.65 -34.10 4.43
C ILE A 449 -13.48 -34.02 5.72
N VAL A 450 -14.18 -32.89 5.90
CA VAL A 450 -15.03 -32.63 7.07
C VAL A 450 -16.42 -32.26 6.56
N GLY A 451 -17.33 -33.21 6.56
CA GLY A 451 -18.64 -33.03 5.91
C GLY A 451 -18.48 -32.71 4.41
N ALA A 452 -19.04 -31.61 3.98
CA ALA A 452 -18.90 -31.12 2.59
C ALA A 452 -17.62 -30.30 2.34
N GLN A 453 -16.85 -29.99 3.37
CA GLN A 453 -15.65 -29.15 3.26
C GLN A 453 -14.39 -29.99 3.08
N VAL A 454 -13.53 -29.60 2.13
CA VAL A 454 -12.23 -30.21 1.90
C VAL A 454 -11.13 -29.23 2.30
N ILE A 455 -10.34 -29.58 3.31
CA ILE A 455 -9.18 -28.79 3.76
C ILE A 455 -7.93 -29.42 3.16
N ARG A 456 -7.29 -28.67 2.27
CA ARG A 456 -6.11 -29.12 1.51
C ARG A 456 -4.84 -28.52 2.09
N ILE A 457 -3.75 -29.27 2.05
CA ILE A 457 -2.40 -28.72 2.27
C ILE A 457 -1.87 -28.28 0.93
N PRO A 458 -1.77 -26.97 0.67
CA PRO A 458 -1.24 -26.47 -0.59
C PRO A 458 0.28 -26.65 -0.66
N ARG A 459 0.84 -26.60 -1.87
CA ARG A 459 2.29 -26.59 -2.07
C ARG A 459 2.75 -25.16 -2.36
N LEU A 460 3.86 -24.74 -1.76
CA LEU A 460 4.49 -23.44 -2.04
C LEU A 460 4.95 -23.36 -3.49
N SER A 461 5.54 -24.44 -4.01
CA SER A 461 5.94 -24.53 -5.42
C SER A 461 4.78 -24.52 -6.40
N GLY A 462 3.57 -24.87 -5.96
CA GLY A 462 2.32 -24.80 -6.73
C GLY A 462 1.73 -23.38 -6.81
N ILE A 463 2.18 -22.44 -5.99
CA ILE A 463 1.72 -21.05 -6.03
C ILE A 463 2.37 -20.34 -7.23
N PRO A 464 1.57 -19.75 -8.16
CA PRO A 464 2.10 -19.11 -9.35
C PRO A 464 3.10 -18.01 -9.03
N ARG A 465 4.28 -18.08 -9.65
CA ARG A 465 5.32 -17.06 -9.52
C ARG A 465 4.91 -15.78 -10.22
N LYS A 466 5.18 -14.66 -9.59
CA LYS A 466 4.83 -13.33 -10.07
C LYS A 466 6.08 -12.51 -10.33
N ALA A 467 6.10 -11.76 -11.42
CA ALA A 467 7.17 -10.80 -11.65
C ALA A 467 6.98 -9.58 -10.74
N LEU A 468 8.07 -9.14 -10.08
CA LEU A 468 8.05 -7.91 -9.27
C LEU A 468 8.13 -6.68 -10.20
N ARG A 469 7.09 -6.49 -11.01
CA ARG A 469 6.89 -5.35 -11.92
C ARG A 469 5.42 -4.98 -11.88
N LEU A 470 5.03 -4.31 -10.78
CA LEU A 470 3.66 -3.90 -10.59
C LEU A 470 3.44 -2.50 -11.17
N PRO A 471 2.31 -2.26 -11.83
CA PRO A 471 1.94 -0.92 -12.26
C PRO A 471 1.65 -0.04 -11.07
N TYR A 472 1.68 1.27 -11.30
CA TYR A 472 1.18 2.19 -10.31
C TYR A 472 -0.33 2.08 -10.17
N PRO A 473 -0.85 2.06 -8.93
CA PRO A 473 -2.29 2.04 -8.72
C PRO A 473 -2.90 3.39 -9.14
N PRO A 474 -4.16 3.38 -9.62
CA PRO A 474 -4.89 4.59 -9.94
C PRO A 474 -5.16 5.43 -8.68
N HIS A 475 -5.60 6.67 -8.88
CA HIS A 475 -6.03 7.52 -7.78
C HIS A 475 -7.33 6.95 -7.16
N PRO A 476 -7.37 6.66 -5.84
CA PRO A 476 -8.44 5.87 -5.22
C PRO A 476 -9.82 6.52 -5.33
N TYR A 477 -9.89 7.85 -5.31
CA TYR A 477 -11.15 8.61 -5.36
C TYR A 477 -11.57 9.03 -6.76
N LEU A 478 -10.72 8.87 -7.77
CA LEU A 478 -11.04 9.19 -9.16
C LEU A 478 -11.23 7.94 -10.02
N TYR A 479 -10.90 6.79 -9.48
CA TYR A 479 -11.11 5.51 -10.12
C TYR A 479 -12.61 5.18 -10.20
N GLN A 480 -13.08 4.80 -11.39
CA GLN A 480 -14.50 4.51 -11.64
C GLN A 480 -14.86 3.01 -11.60
N GLY A 481 -13.86 2.13 -11.47
CA GLY A 481 -14.08 0.69 -11.33
C GLY A 481 -14.54 0.30 -9.92
N ARG A 482 -15.40 -0.72 -9.80
CA ARG A 482 -15.90 -1.19 -8.50
C ARG A 482 -14.83 -1.87 -7.65
N ASP A 483 -13.92 -2.62 -8.31
CA ASP A 483 -12.83 -3.34 -7.64
C ASP A 483 -11.50 -3.09 -8.36
N TYR A 484 -10.54 -2.48 -7.68
CA TYR A 484 -9.18 -2.42 -8.17
C TYR A 484 -8.52 -3.78 -7.96
N VAL A 485 -8.50 -4.57 -9.02
CA VAL A 485 -7.72 -5.81 -9.05
C VAL A 485 -6.30 -5.47 -9.50
N LEU A 486 -5.31 -5.93 -8.73
CA LEU A 486 -3.90 -5.81 -9.13
C LEU A 486 -3.72 -6.40 -10.53
N PRO A 487 -3.26 -5.60 -11.52
CA PRO A 487 -3.07 -6.11 -12.88
C PRO A 487 -2.11 -7.29 -12.89
N GLN A 488 -2.36 -8.25 -13.77
CA GLN A 488 -1.46 -9.38 -13.99
C GLN A 488 -0.07 -8.85 -14.42
N PRO A 489 1.03 -9.41 -13.86
CA PRO A 489 2.37 -9.02 -14.26
C PRO A 489 2.58 -9.20 -15.76
N GLY A 490 3.13 -8.18 -16.43
CA GLY A 490 3.44 -8.21 -17.86
C GLY A 490 2.39 -7.57 -18.78
N THR A 491 1.22 -7.17 -18.29
CA THR A 491 0.16 -6.54 -19.10
C THR A 491 0.27 -5.01 -19.22
N THR A 492 1.16 -4.38 -18.44
CA THR A 492 1.35 -2.93 -18.44
C THR A 492 2.69 -2.52 -19.05
N ASP A 493 2.71 -1.46 -19.83
CA ASP A 493 3.96 -0.86 -20.30
C ASP A 493 4.62 -0.10 -19.14
N GLN A 494 5.49 -0.83 -18.45
CA GLN A 494 6.20 -0.37 -17.26
C GLN A 494 7.04 0.90 -17.54
N ARG A 495 7.65 0.98 -18.75
CA ARG A 495 8.46 2.14 -19.15
C ARG A 495 7.62 3.41 -19.25
N TRP A 496 6.37 3.28 -19.70
CA TRP A 496 5.45 4.41 -19.78
C TRP A 496 5.12 4.95 -18.39
N TRP A 497 4.78 4.06 -17.43
CA TRP A 497 4.52 4.44 -16.05
C TRP A 497 5.76 5.03 -15.37
N ASP A 498 6.93 4.44 -15.58
CA ASP A 498 8.18 4.96 -15.04
C ASP A 498 8.48 6.37 -15.57
N GLN A 499 8.26 6.60 -16.86
CA GLN A 499 8.39 7.93 -17.47
C GLN A 499 7.36 8.92 -16.92
N GLN A 500 6.11 8.49 -16.68
CA GLN A 500 5.07 9.39 -16.15
C GLN A 500 5.34 9.81 -14.70
N ILE A 501 5.81 8.91 -13.86
CA ILE A 501 5.97 9.16 -12.43
C ILE A 501 7.26 9.89 -12.10
N TRP A 502 8.36 9.47 -12.70
CA TRP A 502 9.67 10.06 -12.42
C TRP A 502 9.95 11.31 -13.27
N ALA A 503 9.26 11.45 -14.39
CA ALA A 503 9.34 12.58 -15.28
C ALA A 503 8.12 13.52 -15.22
N GLY A 504 7.06 13.15 -14.54
CA GLY A 504 5.78 13.89 -14.49
C GLY A 504 5.83 15.28 -13.86
N GLN A 505 6.97 15.64 -13.27
CA GLN A 505 7.24 17.00 -12.76
C GLN A 505 8.24 17.78 -13.64
N GLU A 506 8.60 17.26 -14.82
CA GLU A 506 9.74 17.76 -15.59
C GLU A 506 9.37 18.23 -17.00
N GLY A 507 9.26 19.55 -17.19
CA GLY A 507 9.36 20.24 -18.49
C GLY A 507 8.09 20.39 -19.35
N LYS A 508 8.22 21.02 -20.53
CA LYS A 508 7.13 21.39 -21.46
C LYS A 508 6.17 20.26 -21.89
N ARG A 509 6.54 19.01 -21.69
CA ARG A 509 5.67 17.84 -21.83
C ARG A 509 4.75 17.60 -20.62
N ILE A 510 4.81 18.45 -19.58
CA ILE A 510 3.94 18.39 -18.39
C ILE A 510 2.46 18.42 -18.80
N GLY A 511 2.07 19.24 -19.76
CA GLY A 511 0.67 19.32 -20.23
C GLY A 511 0.16 18.01 -20.82
N GLN A 512 0.96 17.34 -21.67
CA GLN A 512 0.60 16.05 -22.28
C GLN A 512 0.56 14.93 -21.23
N ARG A 513 1.49 14.96 -20.28
CA ARG A 513 1.57 13.95 -19.21
C ARG A 513 0.48 14.15 -18.17
N ARG A 514 0.18 15.40 -17.81
CA ARG A 514 -0.93 15.75 -16.93
C ARG A 514 -2.25 15.30 -17.55
N LEU A 515 -2.46 15.57 -18.84
CA LEU A 515 -3.60 15.09 -19.60
C LEU A 515 -3.69 13.54 -19.59
N ALA A 516 -2.57 12.84 -19.83
CA ALA A 516 -2.54 11.38 -19.82
C ALA A 516 -2.88 10.81 -18.42
N ILE A 517 -2.37 11.42 -17.36
CA ILE A 517 -2.68 11.03 -15.97
C ILE A 517 -4.16 11.29 -15.68
N GLU A 518 -4.70 12.45 -16.06
CA GLU A 518 -6.11 12.79 -15.88
C GLU A 518 -7.03 11.84 -16.66
N VAL A 519 -6.70 11.53 -17.92
CA VAL A 519 -7.48 10.63 -18.76
C VAL A 519 -7.44 9.20 -18.23
N ILE A 520 -6.27 8.70 -17.83
CA ILE A 520 -6.16 7.34 -17.27
C ILE A 520 -6.79 7.27 -15.88
N ALA A 521 -6.71 8.32 -15.07
CA ALA A 521 -7.41 8.38 -13.80
C ALA A 521 -8.94 8.43 -13.98
N ARG A 522 -9.43 9.09 -15.02
CA ARG A 522 -10.86 9.12 -15.39
C ARG A 522 -11.31 7.79 -15.98
N ASP A 523 -10.53 7.26 -16.92
CA ASP A 523 -10.83 6.07 -17.71
C ASP A 523 -9.94 4.91 -17.25
N ALA A 524 -9.97 4.58 -15.97
CA ALA A 524 -9.10 3.56 -15.38
C ALA A 524 -9.31 2.18 -16.00
N VAL A 525 -10.53 1.92 -16.51
CA VAL A 525 -10.84 0.75 -17.33
C VAL A 525 -10.85 1.17 -18.80
N CYS A 526 -10.31 0.31 -19.66
CA CYS A 526 -10.27 0.54 -21.10
C CYS A 526 -11.65 0.88 -21.66
N GLN A 527 -11.81 2.05 -22.22
CA GLN A 527 -13.07 2.54 -22.77
C GLN A 527 -13.51 1.80 -24.05
N SER A 528 -12.61 1.02 -24.65
CA SER A 528 -12.91 0.24 -25.84
C SER A 528 -13.42 -1.16 -25.52
N CYS A 529 -12.80 -1.90 -24.59
CA CYS A 529 -13.21 -3.28 -24.29
C CYS A 529 -13.88 -3.47 -22.92
N GLY A 530 -13.77 -2.51 -22.01
CA GLY A 530 -14.34 -2.61 -20.67
C GLY A 530 -13.73 -3.70 -19.74
N LYS A 531 -12.72 -4.44 -20.22
CA LYS A 531 -12.20 -5.65 -19.53
C LYS A 531 -10.83 -5.46 -18.90
N GLN A 532 -10.02 -4.54 -19.41
CA GLN A 532 -8.65 -4.34 -19.01
C GLN A 532 -8.43 -2.92 -18.51
N LEU A 533 -7.41 -2.71 -17.68
CA LEU A 533 -7.02 -1.37 -17.24
C LEU A 533 -6.48 -0.56 -18.43
N SER A 534 -6.79 0.74 -18.42
CA SER A 534 -6.24 1.69 -19.38
C SER A 534 -4.74 1.85 -19.19
N GLN A 535 -4.00 1.72 -20.26
CA GLN A 535 -2.54 1.75 -20.27
C GLN A 535 -1.97 2.85 -21.17
N VAL A 536 -2.77 3.27 -22.13
CA VAL A 536 -2.39 4.23 -23.17
C VAL A 536 -3.54 5.20 -23.36
N VAL A 537 -3.23 6.42 -23.72
CA VAL A 537 -4.24 7.42 -24.08
C VAL A 537 -4.36 7.44 -25.59
N HIS A 538 -5.56 7.18 -26.08
CA HIS A 538 -5.90 7.35 -27.49
C HIS A 538 -6.49 8.74 -27.71
N HIS A 539 -5.96 9.48 -28.69
CA HIS A 539 -6.36 10.84 -29.00
C HIS A 539 -7.22 10.85 -30.28
N ASP A 540 -8.39 11.47 -30.18
CA ASP A 540 -9.27 11.71 -31.30
C ASP A 540 -9.69 13.19 -31.34
N PRO A 541 -9.21 14.00 -32.29
CA PRO A 541 -8.28 13.68 -33.39
C PRO A 541 -6.82 13.49 -32.94
N PRO A 542 -5.95 12.91 -33.80
CA PRO A 542 -4.55 12.65 -33.48
C PRO A 542 -3.79 13.91 -33.02
N TRP A 543 -2.85 13.74 -32.07
CA TRP A 543 -2.08 14.83 -31.47
C TRP A 543 -1.39 15.75 -32.49
N LYS A 544 -0.95 15.21 -33.62
CA LYS A 544 -0.26 15.96 -34.68
C LYS A 544 -1.14 17.04 -35.33
N GLU A 545 -2.45 16.87 -35.29
CA GLU A 545 -3.42 17.78 -35.94
C GLU A 545 -3.87 18.92 -35.01
N CYS A 546 -3.84 18.73 -33.71
CA CYS A 546 -4.47 19.64 -32.76
C CYS A 546 -3.51 20.44 -31.86
N GLY A 547 -2.26 20.00 -31.73
CA GLY A 547 -1.21 20.68 -30.93
C GLY A 547 -1.47 20.79 -29.41
N LYS A 548 -2.73 20.92 -28.98
CA LYS A 548 -3.17 20.94 -27.57
C LYS A 548 -4.50 20.20 -27.44
N HIS A 549 -4.53 19.16 -26.61
CA HIS A 549 -5.76 18.42 -26.29
C HIS A 549 -6.37 18.81 -24.95
N LYS A 550 -7.69 18.75 -24.90
CA LYS A 550 -8.47 18.80 -23.66
C LYS A 550 -8.74 17.36 -23.19
N PRO A 551 -8.97 17.11 -21.87
CA PRO A 551 -9.24 15.77 -21.35
C PRO A 551 -10.39 15.02 -22.03
N ASN A 552 -11.40 15.72 -22.52
CA ASN A 552 -12.56 15.15 -23.22
C ASN A 552 -12.28 14.73 -24.67
N GLN A 553 -11.14 15.08 -25.25
CA GLN A 553 -10.70 14.70 -26.60
C GLN A 553 -9.76 13.48 -26.59
N ALA A 554 -9.63 12.82 -25.46
CA ALA A 554 -8.79 11.64 -25.31
C ALA A 554 -9.47 10.62 -24.41
N ILE A 555 -9.26 9.32 -24.70
CA ILE A 555 -9.79 8.19 -23.91
C ILE A 555 -8.65 7.27 -23.45
N GLY A 556 -8.80 6.68 -22.27
CA GLY A 556 -7.92 5.65 -21.78
C GLY A 556 -8.25 4.31 -22.41
N VAL A 557 -7.28 3.63 -23.00
CA VAL A 557 -7.45 2.31 -23.61
C VAL A 557 -6.33 1.34 -23.18
N CYS A 558 -6.61 0.05 -23.20
CA CYS A 558 -5.54 -0.93 -23.01
C CYS A 558 -4.70 -1.06 -24.30
N LYS A 559 -3.50 -1.60 -24.14
CA LYS A 559 -2.52 -1.69 -25.25
C LYS A 559 -3.05 -2.49 -26.44
N ALA A 560 -3.78 -3.57 -26.18
CA ALA A 560 -4.36 -4.40 -27.23
C ALA A 560 -5.41 -3.65 -28.04
N CYS A 561 -6.33 -2.94 -27.39
CA CYS A 561 -7.33 -2.12 -28.06
C CYS A 561 -6.70 -0.93 -28.80
N HIS A 562 -5.66 -0.32 -28.25
CA HIS A 562 -4.93 0.74 -28.92
C HIS A 562 -4.27 0.25 -30.24
N GLN A 563 -3.68 -0.95 -30.22
CA GLN A 563 -3.14 -1.57 -31.43
C GLN A 563 -4.23 -1.91 -32.47
N GLN A 564 -5.40 -2.37 -32.01
CA GLN A 564 -6.53 -2.64 -32.89
C GLN A 564 -7.08 -1.36 -33.53
N LEU A 565 -7.22 -0.28 -32.79
CA LEU A 565 -7.66 1.01 -33.32
C LEU A 565 -6.74 1.49 -34.44
N HIS A 566 -5.41 1.45 -34.24
CA HIS A 566 -4.46 1.80 -35.29
C HIS A 566 -4.36 0.78 -36.42
N HIS A 567 -4.71 -0.51 -36.20
CA HIS A 567 -4.76 -1.50 -37.27
C HIS A 567 -5.96 -1.25 -38.20
N VAL A 568 -7.11 -0.91 -37.65
CA VAL A 568 -8.29 -0.54 -38.42
C VAL A 568 -8.03 0.72 -39.26
N GLU A 569 -7.34 1.73 -38.70
CA GLU A 569 -6.91 2.93 -39.44
C GLU A 569 -6.03 2.58 -40.67
N ARG A 570 -5.13 1.61 -40.54
CA ARG A 570 -4.26 1.14 -41.64
C ARG A 570 -5.02 0.36 -42.72
N LEU A 571 -5.99 -0.45 -42.32
CA LEU A 571 -6.81 -1.23 -43.26
C LEU A 571 -7.74 -0.36 -44.11
N ASN A 572 -8.13 0.80 -43.59
CA ASN A 572 -8.96 1.78 -44.29
C ASN A 572 -8.17 2.69 -45.26
N GLY A 573 -6.89 2.41 -45.52
CA GLY A 573 -6.04 3.13 -46.45
C GLY A 573 -5.56 4.51 -45.97
N GLU A 574 -5.71 4.82 -44.71
CA GLU A 574 -5.21 6.06 -44.11
C GLU A 574 -3.76 5.87 -43.66
N PRO A 575 -2.83 6.75 -44.07
CA PRO A 575 -1.46 6.69 -43.58
C PRO A 575 -1.47 6.96 -42.08
N GLY A 576 -0.95 6.01 -41.28
CA GLY A 576 -0.96 6.06 -39.81
C GLY A 576 -0.47 7.41 -39.30
N GLY A 577 -1.38 8.28 -38.93
CA GLY A 577 -1.10 9.56 -38.27
C GLY A 577 -1.66 10.82 -38.93
N SER A 578 -2.56 10.77 -39.92
CA SER A 578 -3.03 12.00 -40.58
C SER A 578 -4.52 12.22 -40.77
N LYS A 579 -5.40 11.30 -40.34
CA LYS A 579 -6.86 11.58 -40.40
C LYS A 579 -7.59 10.88 -39.27
N GLY A 580 -8.55 11.59 -38.69
CA GLY A 580 -9.26 11.24 -37.48
C GLY A 580 -9.87 9.83 -37.48
N ALA A 581 -9.67 9.12 -36.37
CA ALA A 581 -10.25 7.82 -36.14
C ALA A 581 -11.78 7.91 -36.18
N ARG A 582 -12.42 7.20 -37.10
CA ARG A 582 -13.87 7.02 -37.07
C ARG A 582 -14.24 6.20 -35.83
N ARG A 583 -15.19 6.68 -35.06
CA ARG A 583 -15.77 5.94 -33.94
C ARG A 583 -16.21 4.56 -34.42
N VAL A 584 -15.53 3.51 -33.99
CA VAL A 584 -16.07 2.16 -34.07
C VAL A 584 -17.20 2.08 -33.06
N ARG A 585 -18.45 2.20 -33.52
CA ARG A 585 -19.59 1.83 -32.68
C ARG A 585 -19.50 0.33 -32.48
N ALA A 586 -19.40 -0.10 -31.22
CA ALA A 586 -19.61 -1.49 -30.88
C ALA A 586 -21.07 -1.85 -31.27
N SER A 587 -21.24 -2.63 -32.31
CA SER A 587 -22.47 -3.31 -32.65
C SER A 587 -22.44 -4.68 -31.98
N GLY A 588 -23.40 -4.91 -31.10
CA GLY A 588 -23.68 -6.21 -30.52
C GLY A 588 -23.26 -6.36 -29.08
#